data_4ff14ff58c4b1a84031ed11f0598d814
#
_entry.id   4ff14ff58c4b1a84031ed11f0598d814
#
_cell.length_a   1.000
_cell.length_b   1.000
_cell.length_c   1.000
_cell.angle_alpha   90.00
_cell.angle_beta   90.00
_cell.angle_gamma   90.00
#
_symmetry.space_group_name_H-M   'P 1'
#
loop_
_entity.id
_entity.type
_entity.pdbx_description
1 polymer ?
#
loop_
_entity_poly.entity_id
_entity_poly.type
_entity_poly.pdbx_seq_one_letter_code
_entity_poly.pdbx_strand_id
1 'polypeptide(L)'
;MPMCSSYAVSVPSEDLIAHFEIHDVDFQVPQQDLRPTDSAPVLWDNTLRLLKWGIPAPWDGKPLINARSETLEQKQTFQPLLNKRCLIPANGYYEWRRDGTQKLKNRIEKKESSVFSFAGLTDGVHFTIVTCAPIVSIKHIHGRMPVILSEEGERAWSDAEAPFKSVAPFLNPNETLVLSANENM
;
A
#
# COMPACT_ATOMS: atom_id res chain seq x y z
N MET A 1 10.61 3.96 -14.27
CA MET A 1 9.94 4.86 -13.31
C MET A 1 9.77 4.12 -12.01
N PRO A 2 9.90 4.79 -10.84
CA PRO A 2 9.50 4.17 -9.60
C PRO A 2 8.01 3.84 -9.67
N MET A 3 7.65 2.69 -9.22
CA MET A 3 6.32 2.13 -9.18
C MET A 3 5.56 2.69 -8.00
N CYS A 4 4.24 2.86 -8.12
CA CYS A 4 3.35 3.37 -7.08
C CYS A 4 4.01 4.49 -6.27
N SER A 5 4.20 5.62 -6.90
CA SER A 5 4.83 6.81 -6.29
C SER A 5 3.82 7.89 -5.90
N SER A 6 2.52 7.57 -5.96
CA SER A 6 1.44 8.43 -5.48
C SER A 6 0.17 7.62 -5.22
N TYR A 7 -0.49 7.91 -4.10
CA TYR A 7 -1.79 7.34 -3.76
C TYR A 7 -2.61 8.35 -2.94
N ALA A 8 -3.88 8.07 -2.75
CA ALA A 8 -4.81 8.89 -1.99
C ALA A 8 -5.46 8.10 -0.86
N VAL A 9 -5.74 8.78 0.24
CA VAL A 9 -6.54 8.29 1.38
C VAL A 9 -7.55 9.37 1.78
N SER A 10 -8.07 10.10 0.78
CA SER A 10 -8.98 11.23 0.98
C SER A 10 -10.39 10.73 1.33
N VAL A 11 -10.53 10.26 2.56
CA VAL A 11 -11.79 9.76 3.13
C VAL A 11 -12.02 10.38 4.52
N PRO A 12 -13.28 10.47 4.99
CA PRO A 12 -13.57 10.87 6.36
C PRO A 12 -12.90 9.94 7.38
N SER A 13 -12.55 10.47 8.56
CA SER A 13 -11.96 9.66 9.64
C SER A 13 -12.87 8.52 10.05
N GLU A 14 -14.19 8.75 10.02
CA GLU A 14 -15.22 7.78 10.36
C GLU A 14 -15.17 6.53 9.47
N ASP A 15 -14.81 6.71 8.19
CA ASP A 15 -14.66 5.58 7.25
C ASP A 15 -13.46 4.70 7.63
N LEU A 16 -12.35 5.29 8.10
CA LEU A 16 -11.20 4.53 8.60
C LEU A 16 -11.50 3.83 9.91
N ILE A 17 -12.21 4.52 10.81
CA ILE A 17 -12.66 3.95 12.09
C ILE A 17 -13.55 2.73 11.85
N ALA A 18 -14.53 2.86 10.95
CA ALA A 18 -15.43 1.77 10.59
C ALA A 18 -14.71 0.62 9.87
N HIS A 19 -13.80 0.93 8.93
CA HIS A 19 -13.10 -0.08 8.15
C HIS A 19 -12.16 -0.94 9.00
N PHE A 20 -11.44 -0.31 9.95
CA PHE A 20 -10.47 -1.00 10.80
C PHE A 20 -11.01 -1.40 12.19
N GLU A 21 -12.28 -1.09 12.46
CA GLU A 21 -12.91 -1.36 13.78
C GLU A 21 -12.11 -0.78 14.96
N ILE A 22 -11.51 0.40 14.77
CA ILE A 22 -10.73 1.11 15.78
C ILE A 22 -11.59 2.14 16.53
N HIS A 23 -11.11 2.59 17.70
CA HIS A 23 -11.89 3.47 18.55
C HIS A 23 -11.82 4.94 18.15
N ASP A 24 -10.67 5.40 17.66
CA ASP A 24 -10.43 6.82 17.41
C ASP A 24 -9.28 7.05 16.42
N VAL A 25 -9.24 8.27 15.87
CA VAL A 25 -8.16 8.81 15.04
C VAL A 25 -7.79 10.18 15.60
N ASP A 26 -6.64 10.32 16.20
CA ASP A 26 -6.17 11.54 16.90
C ASP A 26 -5.47 12.56 15.99
N PHE A 27 -5.56 12.40 14.67
CA PHE A 27 -4.97 13.30 13.67
C PHE A 27 -5.94 13.56 12.52
N GLN A 28 -5.68 14.63 11.75
CA GLN A 28 -6.44 14.88 10.53
C GLN A 28 -5.95 13.97 9.39
N VAL A 29 -6.88 13.21 8.79
CA VAL A 29 -6.61 12.41 7.60
C VAL A 29 -6.24 13.33 6.44
N PRO A 30 -5.10 13.10 5.76
CA PRO A 30 -4.70 13.91 4.61
C PRO A 30 -5.76 13.88 3.49
N GLN A 31 -6.13 15.07 2.97
CA GLN A 31 -7.10 15.21 1.89
C GLN A 31 -6.43 15.48 0.52
N GLN A 32 -5.15 15.17 0.40
CA GLN A 32 -4.36 15.35 -0.80
C GLN A 32 -3.72 14.06 -1.27
N ASP A 33 -3.29 14.03 -2.54
CA ASP A 33 -2.48 12.92 -3.05
C ASP A 33 -1.16 12.83 -2.29
N LEU A 34 -0.88 11.66 -1.73
CA LEU A 34 0.32 11.37 -0.98
C LEU A 34 1.46 10.99 -1.94
N ARG A 35 2.67 11.45 -1.60
CA ARG A 35 3.91 11.20 -2.34
C ARG A 35 4.99 10.64 -1.41
N PRO A 36 6.05 10.04 -1.96
CA PRO A 36 7.20 9.63 -1.16
C PRO A 36 7.67 10.74 -0.23
N THR A 37 7.97 10.38 1.00
CA THR A 37 8.37 11.21 2.14
C THR A 37 7.26 11.98 2.86
N ASP A 38 6.03 11.97 2.35
CA ASP A 38 4.88 12.48 3.10
C ASP A 38 4.56 11.55 4.29
N SER A 39 3.92 12.13 5.31
CA SER A 39 3.34 11.36 6.40
C SER A 39 1.93 10.92 6.02
N ALA A 40 1.63 9.67 6.28
CA ALA A 40 0.37 9.05 5.91
C ALA A 40 -0.18 8.15 7.02
N PRO A 41 -1.50 7.96 7.09
CA PRO A 41 -2.11 7.00 7.99
C PRO A 41 -1.62 5.58 7.71
N VAL A 42 -1.26 4.87 8.76
CA VAL A 42 -0.84 3.46 8.73
C VAL A 42 -1.41 2.77 9.96
N LEU A 43 -2.13 1.68 9.78
CA LEU A 43 -2.55 0.82 10.88
C LEU A 43 -1.42 -0.15 11.22
N TRP A 44 -0.88 -0.01 12.41
CA TRP A 44 0.16 -0.87 12.95
C TRP A 44 -0.08 -1.13 14.43
N ASP A 45 -0.04 -2.39 14.84
CA ASP A 45 -0.31 -2.81 16.21
C ASP A 45 -1.67 -2.27 16.71
N ASN A 46 -2.71 -2.52 15.91
CA ASN A 46 -4.10 -2.10 16.12
C ASN A 46 -4.30 -0.59 16.38
N THR A 47 -3.32 0.23 16.02
CA THR A 47 -3.37 1.67 16.19
C THR A 47 -3.09 2.37 14.86
N LEU A 48 -3.95 3.30 14.48
CA LEU A 48 -3.73 4.15 13.32
C LEU A 48 -2.76 5.28 13.70
N ARG A 49 -1.66 5.43 12.93
CA ARG A 49 -0.58 6.38 13.19
C ARG A 49 -0.18 7.10 11.91
N LEU A 50 0.37 8.30 12.04
CA LEU A 50 1.04 8.96 10.92
C LEU A 50 2.50 8.49 10.85
N LEU A 51 2.84 7.74 9.80
CA LEU A 51 4.21 7.29 9.52
C LEU A 51 4.68 7.89 8.20
N LYS A 52 6.00 8.06 8.05
CA LYS A 52 6.61 8.64 6.87
C LYS A 52 6.77 7.60 5.76
N TRP A 53 6.34 7.92 4.54
CA TRP A 53 6.46 6.99 3.42
C TRP A 53 7.89 6.93 2.86
N GLY A 54 8.52 5.79 3.00
CA GLY A 54 9.87 5.48 2.52
C GLY A 54 10.85 5.19 3.65
N ILE A 55 11.16 3.92 3.85
CA ILE A 55 12.18 3.48 4.81
C ILE A 55 13.56 3.91 4.30
N PRO A 56 14.40 4.59 5.10
CA PRO A 56 15.74 4.98 4.64
C PRO A 56 16.58 3.77 4.27
N ALA A 57 17.13 3.77 3.06
CA ALA A 57 18.05 2.72 2.62
C ALA A 57 19.35 2.78 3.46
N PRO A 58 19.86 1.63 3.97
CA PRO A 58 21.03 1.63 4.85
C PRO A 58 22.33 2.06 4.18
N TRP A 59 22.38 2.11 2.85
CA TRP A 59 23.60 2.45 2.10
C TRP A 59 23.70 3.91 1.63
N ASP A 60 22.57 4.62 1.42
CA ASP A 60 22.58 6.01 0.92
C ASP A 60 21.46 6.88 1.50
N GLY A 61 20.64 6.33 2.41
CA GLY A 61 19.54 7.04 3.06
C GLY A 61 18.34 7.36 2.17
N LYS A 62 18.35 6.97 0.89
CA LYS A 62 17.21 7.23 0.00
C LYS A 62 15.98 6.43 0.44
N PRO A 63 14.77 7.00 0.30
CA PRO A 63 13.56 6.35 0.73
C PRO A 63 13.23 5.11 -0.11
N LEU A 64 13.14 3.96 0.53
CA LEU A 64 12.61 2.72 -0.05
C LEU A 64 11.10 2.76 0.06
N ILE A 65 10.45 3.27 -0.97
CA ILE A 65 9.01 3.49 -1.00
C ILE A 65 8.21 2.24 -1.34
N ASN A 66 8.85 1.26 -1.99
CA ASN A 66 8.24 0.00 -2.38
C ASN A 66 9.16 -1.19 -2.08
N ALA A 67 8.54 -2.30 -1.69
CA ALA A 67 9.19 -3.59 -1.50
C ALA A 67 8.51 -4.66 -2.37
N ARG A 68 9.27 -5.46 -3.11
CA ARG A 68 8.69 -6.51 -3.97
C ARG A 68 8.35 -7.75 -3.15
N SER A 69 7.10 -8.21 -3.22
CA SER A 69 6.64 -9.41 -2.49
C SER A 69 7.52 -10.62 -2.75
N GLU A 70 7.96 -10.81 -3.99
CA GLU A 70 8.73 -11.97 -4.43
C GLU A 70 10.14 -12.07 -3.80
N THR A 71 10.64 -10.97 -3.26
CA THR A 71 12.02 -10.92 -2.73
C THR A 71 12.12 -10.46 -1.28
N LEU A 72 11.00 -10.32 -0.56
CA LEU A 72 10.99 -9.83 0.83
C LEU A 72 11.89 -10.67 1.75
N GLU A 73 11.76 -11.99 1.70
CA GLU A 73 12.54 -12.91 2.54
C GLU A 73 14.04 -12.94 2.18
N GLN A 74 14.39 -12.52 0.97
CA GLN A 74 15.76 -12.58 0.46
C GLN A 74 16.54 -11.28 0.69
N LYS A 75 15.83 -10.15 0.83
CA LYS A 75 16.44 -8.83 0.97
C LYS A 75 16.75 -8.53 2.44
N GLN A 76 18.04 -8.43 2.77
CA GLN A 76 18.51 -8.09 4.11
C GLN A 76 17.84 -6.85 4.71
N THR A 77 17.46 -5.89 3.87
CA THR A 77 16.76 -4.67 4.31
C THR A 77 15.36 -4.94 4.85
N PHE A 78 14.64 -5.92 4.27
CA PHE A 78 13.25 -6.19 4.63
C PHE A 78 13.08 -7.40 5.56
N GLN A 79 14.04 -8.30 5.62
CA GLN A 79 14.00 -9.46 6.51
C GLN A 79 13.67 -9.10 7.98
N PRO A 80 14.30 -8.08 8.60
CA PRO A 80 14.00 -7.71 9.98
C PRO A 80 12.59 -7.13 10.17
N LEU A 81 11.92 -6.75 9.07
CA LEU A 81 10.61 -6.11 9.07
C LEU A 81 9.46 -7.08 8.77
N LEU A 82 9.73 -8.34 8.47
CA LEU A 82 8.70 -9.32 8.09
C LEU A 82 7.65 -9.55 9.20
N ASN A 83 8.00 -9.30 10.46
CA ASN A 83 7.08 -9.33 11.60
C ASN A 83 6.58 -7.91 12.01
N LYS A 84 7.00 -6.86 11.31
CA LYS A 84 6.52 -5.48 11.50
C LYS A 84 5.62 -5.09 10.33
N ARG A 85 4.55 -5.86 10.16
CA ARG A 85 3.57 -5.68 9.11
C ARG A 85 2.58 -4.60 9.48
N CYS A 86 2.14 -3.84 8.47
CA CYS A 86 1.16 -2.78 8.66
C CYS A 86 0.18 -2.75 7.49
N LEU A 87 -0.98 -2.15 7.72
CA LEU A 87 -1.98 -1.85 6.69
C LEU A 87 -1.90 -0.38 6.34
N ILE A 88 -1.86 -0.08 5.05
CA ILE A 88 -1.79 1.29 4.54
C ILE A 88 -3.13 1.59 3.87
N PRO A 89 -4.03 2.36 4.53
CA PRO A 89 -5.33 2.68 3.95
C PRO A 89 -5.18 3.55 2.70
N ALA A 90 -6.03 3.29 1.73
CA ALA A 90 -6.11 4.04 0.49
C ALA A 90 -7.54 4.02 -0.06
N ASN A 91 -7.87 5.02 -0.86
CA ASN A 91 -9.10 5.03 -1.69
C ASN A 91 -8.77 5.14 -3.18
N GLY A 92 -7.50 5.18 -3.55
CA GLY A 92 -7.02 5.17 -4.92
C GLY A 92 -5.52 5.29 -4.99
N TYR A 93 -4.93 4.86 -6.10
CA TYR A 93 -3.51 5.08 -6.37
C TYR A 93 -3.30 5.45 -7.84
N TYR A 94 -2.14 6.02 -8.14
CA TYR A 94 -1.84 6.55 -9.46
C TYR A 94 -0.72 5.79 -10.13
N GLU A 95 -0.95 5.46 -11.41
CA GLU A 95 0.06 4.90 -12.31
C GLU A 95 0.00 5.58 -13.67
N TRP A 96 1.11 5.55 -14.38
CA TRP A 96 1.25 6.19 -15.68
C TRP A 96 1.39 5.15 -16.77
N ARG A 97 0.39 5.07 -17.64
CA ARG A 97 0.49 4.31 -18.88
C ARG A 97 1.31 5.08 -19.91
N ARG A 98 2.16 4.38 -20.63
CA ARG A 98 2.85 4.95 -21.81
C ARG A 98 1.99 4.72 -23.06
N ASP A 99 1.76 5.78 -23.82
CA ASP A 99 1.13 5.76 -25.13
C ASP A 99 2.05 6.50 -26.13
N GLY A 100 2.89 5.76 -26.82
CA GLY A 100 3.97 6.34 -27.61
C GLY A 100 4.91 7.20 -26.75
N THR A 101 4.98 8.50 -27.02
CA THR A 101 5.78 9.47 -26.25
C THR A 101 5.04 10.08 -25.06
N GLN A 102 3.72 9.88 -24.98
CA GLN A 102 2.88 10.45 -23.92
C GLN A 102 2.88 9.57 -22.66
N LYS A 103 2.67 10.22 -21.53
CA LYS A 103 2.43 9.57 -20.23
C LYS A 103 1.03 9.94 -19.78
N LEU A 104 0.14 8.96 -19.76
CA LEU A 104 -1.24 9.12 -19.35
C LEU A 104 -1.36 8.71 -17.88
N LYS A 105 -1.74 9.65 -17.03
CA LYS A 105 -2.00 9.41 -15.61
C LYS A 105 -3.30 8.64 -15.47
N ASN A 106 -3.29 7.56 -14.72
CA ASN A 106 -4.46 6.77 -14.40
C ASN A 106 -4.66 6.77 -12.89
N ARG A 107 -5.87 7.08 -12.44
CA ARG A 107 -6.31 6.82 -11.07
C ARG A 107 -6.95 5.43 -11.03
N ILE A 108 -6.44 4.57 -10.18
CA ILE A 108 -6.91 3.19 -10.01
C ILE A 108 -7.60 3.09 -8.66
N GLU A 109 -8.83 2.58 -8.66
CA GLU A 109 -9.72 2.50 -7.50
C GLU A 109 -10.37 1.13 -7.43
N LYS A 110 -10.73 0.70 -6.23
CA LYS A 110 -11.55 -0.50 -6.01
C LYS A 110 -13.02 -0.11 -6.14
N LYS A 111 -13.78 -0.77 -7.01
CA LYS A 111 -15.15 -0.37 -7.35
C LYS A 111 -16.16 -0.52 -6.20
N GLU A 112 -15.92 -1.45 -5.30
CA GLU A 112 -16.92 -1.86 -4.30
C GLU A 112 -16.60 -1.35 -2.88
N SER A 113 -15.57 -0.52 -2.72
CA SER A 113 -15.16 -0.05 -1.40
C SER A 113 -14.56 1.34 -1.50
N SER A 114 -15.01 2.23 -0.60
CA SER A 114 -14.42 3.58 -0.46
C SER A 114 -13.02 3.53 0.18
N VAL A 115 -12.72 2.48 0.95
CA VAL A 115 -11.42 2.26 1.59
C VAL A 115 -10.95 0.84 1.32
N PHE A 116 -9.68 0.67 1.08
CA PHE A 116 -8.99 -0.61 1.01
C PHE A 116 -7.56 -0.44 1.55
N SER A 117 -6.87 -1.54 1.85
CA SER A 117 -5.52 -1.46 2.37
C SER A 117 -4.49 -2.02 1.41
N PHE A 118 -3.34 -1.34 1.32
CA PHE A 118 -2.13 -1.97 0.82
C PHE A 118 -1.43 -2.74 1.95
N ALA A 119 -0.80 -3.85 1.61
CA ALA A 119 0.16 -4.50 2.49
C ALA A 119 1.41 -3.62 2.63
N GLY A 120 1.87 -3.41 3.85
CA GLY A 120 3.07 -2.64 4.14
C GLY A 120 3.96 -3.28 5.18
N LEU A 121 5.20 -2.77 5.24
CA LEU A 121 6.16 -3.04 6.30
C LEU A 121 6.58 -1.73 6.94
N THR A 122 6.88 -1.73 8.23
CA THR A 122 7.29 -0.52 8.96
C THR A 122 8.50 -0.78 9.87
N ASP A 123 9.28 0.27 10.11
CA ASP A 123 10.32 0.29 11.15
C ASP A 123 9.81 0.99 12.44
N GLY A 124 8.54 1.43 12.44
CA GLY A 124 7.89 2.16 13.54
C GLY A 124 7.88 3.67 13.35
N VAL A 125 8.66 4.19 12.39
CA VAL A 125 8.75 5.63 12.03
C VAL A 125 8.39 5.83 10.55
N HIS A 126 8.84 4.90 9.71
CA HIS A 126 8.63 4.89 8.27
C HIS A 126 7.87 3.64 7.86
N PHE A 127 7.28 3.68 6.66
CA PHE A 127 6.69 2.51 6.04
C PHE A 127 7.08 2.37 4.57
N THR A 128 6.94 1.17 4.04
CA THR A 128 7.08 0.86 2.61
C THR A 128 5.87 0.07 2.13
N ILE A 129 5.44 0.31 0.88
CA ILE A 129 4.32 -0.41 0.26
C ILE A 129 4.86 -1.70 -0.37
N VAL A 130 4.24 -2.84 -0.05
CA VAL A 130 4.53 -4.11 -0.73
C VAL A 130 3.85 -4.12 -2.09
N THR A 131 4.55 -4.60 -3.10
CA THR A 131 4.07 -4.62 -4.48
C THR A 131 4.19 -6.01 -5.08
N CYS A 132 3.29 -6.35 -6.00
CA CYS A 132 3.24 -7.63 -6.72
C CYS A 132 3.11 -7.42 -8.23
N ALA A 133 3.03 -8.52 -8.99
CA ALA A 133 2.63 -8.48 -10.40
C ALA A 133 1.22 -7.89 -10.53
N PRO A 134 0.90 -7.18 -11.63
CA PRO A 134 -0.43 -6.62 -11.82
C PRO A 134 -1.45 -7.70 -12.19
N ILE A 135 -2.69 -7.52 -11.74
CA ILE A 135 -3.82 -8.32 -12.23
C ILE A 135 -4.12 -7.99 -13.70
N VAL A 136 -4.80 -8.90 -14.39
CA VAL A 136 -5.04 -8.81 -15.84
C VAL A 136 -5.70 -7.49 -16.24
N SER A 137 -6.68 -7.00 -15.45
CA SER A 137 -7.46 -5.79 -15.78
C SER A 137 -6.64 -4.50 -15.85
N ILE A 138 -5.51 -4.41 -15.12
CA ILE A 138 -4.67 -3.19 -15.07
C ILE A 138 -3.25 -3.40 -15.64
N LYS A 139 -2.92 -4.61 -16.10
CA LYS A 139 -1.60 -4.96 -16.64
C LYS A 139 -1.14 -4.04 -17.79
N HIS A 140 -2.08 -3.51 -18.57
CA HIS A 140 -1.81 -2.60 -19.67
C HIS A 140 -1.35 -1.20 -19.21
N ILE A 141 -1.56 -0.84 -17.93
CA ILE A 141 -1.19 0.46 -17.36
C ILE A 141 0.24 0.41 -16.85
N HIS A 142 0.55 -0.58 -16.01
CA HIS A 142 1.88 -0.72 -15.42
C HIS A 142 2.23 -2.19 -15.15
N GLY A 143 3.52 -2.52 -15.19
CA GLY A 143 4.02 -3.88 -14.97
C GLY A 143 4.01 -4.37 -13.51
N ARG A 144 3.55 -3.56 -12.58
CA ARG A 144 3.42 -3.87 -11.15
C ARG A 144 2.22 -3.13 -10.55
N MET A 145 1.76 -3.59 -9.38
CA MET A 145 0.75 -2.92 -8.57
C MET A 145 1.06 -3.04 -7.07
N PRO A 146 0.55 -2.14 -6.22
CA PRO A 146 0.53 -2.38 -4.78
C PRO A 146 -0.24 -3.67 -4.48
N VAL A 147 0.18 -4.41 -3.46
CA VAL A 147 -0.62 -5.53 -2.95
C VAL A 147 -1.85 -4.94 -2.25
N ILE A 148 -3.01 -5.08 -2.89
CA ILE A 148 -4.31 -4.73 -2.31
C ILE A 148 -4.84 -5.97 -1.60
N LEU A 149 -5.03 -5.88 -0.30
CA LEU A 149 -5.50 -6.99 0.51
C LEU A 149 -7.02 -7.15 0.42
N SER A 150 -7.49 -8.39 0.53
CA SER A 150 -8.87 -8.70 0.86
C SER A 150 -9.10 -8.50 2.36
N GLU A 151 -10.34 -8.47 2.83
CA GLU A 151 -10.65 -8.41 4.27
C GLU A 151 -9.99 -9.54 5.06
N GLU A 152 -9.98 -10.76 4.53
CA GLU A 152 -9.26 -11.89 5.11
C GLU A 152 -7.75 -11.62 5.13
N GLY A 153 -7.21 -11.08 4.03
CA GLY A 153 -5.81 -10.70 3.91
C GLY A 153 -5.40 -9.59 4.89
N GLU A 154 -6.26 -8.60 5.12
CA GLU A 154 -6.01 -7.54 6.09
C GLU A 154 -5.91 -8.11 7.52
N ARG A 155 -6.87 -8.97 7.92
CA ARG A 155 -6.84 -9.63 9.21
C ARG A 155 -5.60 -10.50 9.40
N ALA A 156 -5.27 -11.32 8.39
CA ALA A 156 -4.09 -12.19 8.44
C ALA A 156 -2.78 -11.39 8.45
N TRP A 157 -2.67 -10.35 7.63
CA TRP A 157 -1.47 -9.54 7.51
C TRP A 157 -1.19 -8.71 8.77
N SER A 158 -2.22 -8.22 9.45
CA SER A 158 -2.11 -7.43 10.70
C SER A 158 -1.90 -8.29 11.95
N ASP A 159 -2.10 -9.60 11.89
CA ASP A 159 -1.84 -10.50 13.02
C ASP A 159 -0.33 -10.62 13.26
N ALA A 160 0.16 -9.95 14.30
CA ALA A 160 1.58 -9.93 14.67
C ALA A 160 2.14 -11.32 15.03
N GLU A 161 1.29 -12.22 15.53
CA GLU A 161 1.69 -13.58 15.94
C GLU A 161 1.76 -14.56 14.75
N ALA A 162 1.10 -14.25 13.64
CA ALA A 162 1.11 -15.11 12.47
C ALA A 162 2.52 -15.16 11.83
N PRO A 163 3.11 -16.35 11.61
CA PRO A 163 4.39 -16.46 10.90
C PRO A 163 4.32 -15.88 9.50
N PHE A 164 5.36 -15.19 9.02
CA PHE A 164 5.37 -14.59 7.67
C PHE A 164 4.96 -15.58 6.57
N LYS A 165 5.43 -16.84 6.64
CA LYS A 165 5.10 -17.86 5.65
C LYS A 165 3.61 -18.17 5.53
N SER A 166 2.85 -18.03 6.62
CA SER A 166 1.39 -18.25 6.60
C SER A 166 0.63 -17.10 5.95
N VAL A 167 1.17 -15.88 6.00
CA VAL A 167 0.53 -14.67 5.44
C VAL A 167 1.09 -14.27 4.08
N ALA A 168 2.25 -14.79 3.68
CA ALA A 168 2.86 -14.53 2.38
C ALA A 168 1.96 -14.83 1.17
N PRO A 169 1.07 -15.84 1.19
CA PRO A 169 0.13 -16.09 0.09
C PRO A 169 -0.79 -14.90 -0.23
N PHE A 170 -1.13 -14.05 0.75
CA PHE A 170 -1.96 -12.86 0.53
C PHE A 170 -1.22 -11.74 -0.24
N LEU A 171 0.09 -11.87 -0.45
CA LEU A 171 0.88 -10.93 -1.25
C LEU A 171 0.84 -11.25 -2.75
N ASN A 172 0.22 -12.33 -3.16
CA ASN A 172 0.02 -12.65 -4.57
C ASN A 172 -1.06 -11.76 -5.20
N PRO A 173 -1.01 -11.54 -6.52
CA PRO A 173 -2.08 -10.83 -7.23
C PRO A 173 -3.43 -11.49 -6.97
N ASN A 174 -4.40 -10.69 -6.55
CA ASN A 174 -5.77 -11.17 -6.33
C ASN A 174 -6.63 -10.82 -7.54
N GLU A 175 -6.83 -11.78 -8.47
CA GLU A 175 -7.59 -11.59 -9.70
C GLU A 175 -9.11 -11.41 -9.45
N THR A 176 -9.61 -11.61 -8.22
CA THR A 176 -11.02 -11.32 -7.88
C THR A 176 -11.27 -9.83 -7.62
N LEU A 177 -10.21 -9.02 -7.52
CA LEU A 177 -10.35 -7.58 -7.34
C LEU A 177 -10.97 -6.93 -8.59
N VAL A 178 -12.03 -6.17 -8.36
CA VAL A 178 -12.66 -5.35 -9.40
C VAL A 178 -12.09 -3.94 -9.30
N LEU A 179 -11.10 -3.64 -10.12
CA LEU A 179 -10.48 -2.31 -10.20
C LEU A 179 -11.02 -1.53 -11.40
N SER A 180 -11.18 -0.22 -11.22
CA SER A 180 -11.40 0.73 -12.30
C SER A 180 -10.19 1.62 -12.47
N ALA A 181 -9.87 1.95 -13.71
CA ALA A 181 -8.83 2.89 -14.05
C ALA A 181 -9.44 4.04 -14.85
N ASN A 182 -9.27 5.26 -14.34
CA ASN A 182 -9.72 6.49 -15.00
C ASN A 182 -8.49 7.21 -15.58
N GLU A 183 -8.40 7.29 -16.90
CA GLU A 183 -7.37 8.05 -17.59
C GLU A 183 -7.67 9.56 -17.56
N ASN A 184 -6.62 10.39 -17.53
CA ASN A 184 -6.70 11.86 -17.66
C ASN A 184 -7.35 12.61 -16.48
N MET A 185 -7.03 12.22 -15.25
CA MET A 185 -7.29 13.11 -14.11
C MET A 185 -6.04 13.87 -13.67
#